data_274c9d12bc007526ae14ac84810bf66f
#
_entry.id   274c9d12bc007526ae14ac84810bf66f
#
_cell.length_a   1.000
_cell.length_b   1.000
_cell.length_c   1.000
_cell.angle_alpha   90.00
_cell.angle_beta   90.00
_cell.angle_gamma   90.00
#
_symmetry.space_group_name_H-M   'P 1'
#
loop_
_entity.id
_entity.type
_entity.pdbx_description
1 polymer ?
#
loop_
_entity_poly.entity_id
_entity_poly.type
_entity_poly.pdbx_seq_one_letter_code
_entity_poly.pdbx_strand_id
1 'polypeptide(L)'
;GTDIKLIHRTFKGFPESVYPIMLGHEGVGEVVEVGSKVKGLKVGDKVLLPFVDPDPENLPGLGSGWGALSEYAVVCDPKAPWPGGAPDCAFAQTVLDDDLDPVDATMIVTFREVLSNIRYFGIQPQDSVVVFGCGPVGLTYLKFMSLLGVKDLVACDILPEKLEQARNYGATHLINSKECDVRAEV
;
A
#
# COMPACT_ATOMS: atom_id res chain seq x y z
N GLY A 1 -4.92 -0.21 -9.61
CA GLY A 1 -6.00 -0.55 -8.76
C GLY A 1 -6.81 0.62 -8.26
N THR A 2 -6.46 1.14 -7.12
CA THR A 2 -7.25 2.15 -6.39
C THR A 2 -7.36 3.46 -7.17
N ASP A 3 -6.27 3.99 -7.69
CA ASP A 3 -6.29 5.25 -8.45
C ASP A 3 -7.20 5.19 -9.68
N ILE A 4 -7.24 4.07 -10.39
CA ILE A 4 -8.16 3.89 -11.52
C ILE A 4 -9.63 3.97 -11.06
N LYS A 5 -9.96 3.39 -9.91
CA LYS A 5 -11.32 3.48 -9.34
C LYS A 5 -11.65 4.92 -8.91
N LEU A 6 -10.67 5.68 -8.43
CA LEU A 6 -10.84 7.09 -8.09
C LEU A 6 -11.07 7.93 -9.35
N ILE A 7 -10.29 7.73 -10.41
CA ILE A 7 -10.48 8.41 -11.71
C ILE A 7 -11.90 8.16 -12.23
N HIS A 8 -12.37 6.92 -12.16
CA HIS A 8 -13.73 6.56 -12.59
C HIS A 8 -14.81 6.83 -11.55
N ARG A 9 -14.47 7.39 -10.37
CA ARG A 9 -15.39 7.67 -9.26
C ARG A 9 -16.18 6.45 -8.78
N THR A 10 -15.58 5.27 -8.88
CA THR A 10 -16.17 3.99 -8.47
C THR A 10 -15.60 3.46 -7.15
N PHE A 11 -14.70 4.19 -6.51
CA PHE A 11 -14.15 3.82 -5.22
C PHE A 11 -15.15 4.11 -4.11
N LYS A 12 -15.61 3.06 -3.43
CA LYS A 12 -16.59 3.18 -2.34
C LYS A 12 -15.95 3.85 -1.12
N GLY A 13 -16.69 4.76 -0.50
CA GLY A 13 -16.23 5.49 0.69
C GLY A 13 -15.69 6.90 0.42
N PHE A 14 -15.54 7.27 -0.86
CA PHE A 14 -15.17 8.64 -1.24
C PHE A 14 -16.38 9.35 -1.83
N PRO A 15 -16.97 10.33 -1.11
CA PRO A 15 -18.09 11.11 -1.63
C PRO A 15 -17.64 12.07 -2.73
N GLU A 16 -18.57 12.51 -3.56
CA GLU A 16 -18.30 13.44 -4.66
C GLU A 16 -17.65 14.75 -4.19
N SER A 17 -17.92 15.16 -2.95
CA SER A 17 -17.39 16.38 -2.34
C SER A 17 -15.88 16.40 -2.10
N VAL A 18 -15.20 15.25 -2.18
CA VAL A 18 -13.73 15.18 -2.04
C VAL A 18 -12.99 15.43 -3.35
N TYR A 19 -13.71 15.56 -4.47
CA TYR A 19 -13.10 15.86 -5.76
C TYR A 19 -13.02 17.36 -6.03
N PRO A 20 -11.95 17.87 -6.66
CA PRO A 20 -10.80 17.14 -7.20
C PRO A 20 -9.93 16.50 -6.11
N ILE A 21 -9.30 15.35 -6.43
CA ILE A 21 -8.56 14.53 -5.49
C ILE A 21 -7.13 14.27 -6.02
N MET A 22 -6.13 14.36 -5.15
CA MET A 22 -4.77 13.94 -5.49
C MET A 22 -4.68 12.40 -5.54
N LEU A 23 -3.89 11.89 -6.46
CA LEU A 23 -3.71 10.46 -6.71
C LEU A 23 -2.31 9.99 -6.34
N GLY A 24 -2.17 8.66 -6.22
CA GLY A 24 -0.91 8.00 -5.92
C GLY A 24 -0.65 7.90 -4.42
N HIS A 25 -0.59 6.66 -3.93
CA HIS A 25 -0.39 6.35 -2.51
C HIS A 25 0.78 5.38 -2.29
N GLU A 26 1.48 5.02 -3.34
CA GLU A 26 2.67 4.16 -3.30
C GLU A 26 3.85 4.97 -3.84
N GLY A 27 4.46 5.79 -2.99
CA GLY A 27 5.53 6.69 -3.42
C GLY A 27 6.63 6.85 -2.39
N VAL A 28 7.80 7.22 -2.89
CA VAL A 28 8.96 7.64 -2.11
C VAL A 28 9.36 9.02 -2.59
N GLY A 29 9.59 9.93 -1.66
CA GLY A 29 10.09 11.28 -1.95
C GLY A 29 11.41 11.54 -1.25
N GLU A 30 12.19 12.45 -1.79
CA GLU A 30 13.38 13.00 -1.14
C GLU A 30 13.02 14.34 -0.49
N VAL A 31 13.39 14.52 0.76
CA VAL A 31 13.20 15.79 1.49
C VAL A 31 14.11 16.85 0.90
N VAL A 32 13.55 17.88 0.30
CA VAL A 32 14.29 18.99 -0.30
C VAL A 32 14.31 20.25 0.55
N GLU A 33 13.33 20.39 1.45
CA GLU A 33 13.23 21.53 2.38
C GLU A 33 12.59 21.07 3.69
N VAL A 34 13.00 21.68 4.81
CA VAL A 34 12.44 21.42 6.14
C VAL A 34 12.07 22.73 6.83
N GLY A 35 10.90 22.75 7.46
CA GLY A 35 10.47 23.88 8.28
C GLY A 35 11.27 23.98 9.59
N SER A 36 11.33 25.18 10.17
CA SER A 36 12.12 25.46 11.38
C SER A 36 11.71 24.66 12.62
N LYS A 37 10.52 24.09 12.65
CA LYS A 37 10.01 23.28 13.76
C LYS A 37 10.21 21.77 13.57
N VAL A 38 10.69 21.33 12.42
CA VAL A 38 10.99 19.93 12.11
C VAL A 38 12.18 19.44 12.96
N LYS A 39 12.08 18.23 13.49
CA LYS A 39 13.06 17.63 14.40
C LYS A 39 13.54 16.25 13.94
N GLY A 40 12.68 15.51 13.26
CA GLY A 40 12.91 14.12 12.89
C GLY A 40 13.27 13.89 11.43
N LEU A 41 13.30 14.95 10.62
CA LEU A 41 13.61 14.90 9.19
C LEU A 41 14.72 15.89 8.86
N LYS A 42 15.53 15.57 7.85
CA LYS A 42 16.56 16.45 7.28
C LYS A 42 16.51 16.39 5.76
N VAL A 43 17.04 17.42 5.11
CA VAL A 43 17.21 17.44 3.66
C VAL A 43 18.08 16.25 3.22
N GLY A 44 17.65 15.58 2.16
CA GLY A 44 18.24 14.36 1.62
C GLY A 44 17.66 13.07 2.19
N ASP A 45 16.81 13.10 3.24
CA ASP A 45 16.12 11.89 3.70
C ASP A 45 15.17 11.38 2.61
N LYS A 46 15.19 10.08 2.37
CA LYS A 46 14.16 9.40 1.57
C LYS A 46 13.02 8.99 2.48
N VAL A 47 11.80 9.36 2.13
CA VAL A 47 10.63 9.14 2.97
C VAL A 47 9.53 8.44 2.18
N LEU A 48 8.94 7.43 2.79
CA LEU A 48 7.75 6.77 2.29
C LEU A 48 6.54 7.69 2.48
N LEU A 49 5.78 7.92 1.41
CA LEU A 49 4.67 8.88 1.38
C LEU A 49 3.31 8.18 1.18
N PRO A 50 2.82 7.35 2.11
CA PRO A 50 1.53 6.68 1.92
C PRO A 50 0.36 7.67 1.85
N PHE A 51 0.39 8.74 2.65
CA PHE A 51 -0.63 9.78 2.70
C PHE A 51 -0.02 11.13 3.08
N VAL A 52 -0.52 12.19 2.45
CA VAL A 52 -0.28 13.57 2.83
C VAL A 52 -1.66 14.18 3.12
N ASP A 53 -1.94 14.59 4.35
CA ASP A 53 -3.18 15.31 4.62
C ASP A 53 -3.18 16.64 3.84
N PRO A 54 -4.23 16.93 3.08
CA PRO A 54 -4.32 18.19 2.37
C PRO A 54 -4.34 19.32 3.40
N ASP A 55 -3.36 20.20 3.32
CA ASP A 55 -3.37 21.46 4.05
C ASP A 55 -4.28 22.44 3.30
N PRO A 56 -5.41 22.86 3.86
CA PRO A 56 -6.31 23.80 3.22
C PRO A 56 -5.66 25.15 2.86
N GLU A 57 -4.58 25.52 3.54
CA GLU A 57 -3.85 26.75 3.25
C GLU A 57 -2.90 26.61 2.07
N ASN A 58 -2.27 25.43 1.92
CA ASN A 58 -1.31 25.16 0.83
C ASN A 58 -1.96 24.53 -0.39
N LEU A 59 -3.00 23.71 -0.22
CA LEU A 59 -3.68 22.97 -1.29
C LEU A 59 -5.20 23.16 -1.21
N PRO A 60 -5.70 24.39 -1.33
CA PRO A 60 -7.13 24.68 -1.17
C PRO A 60 -7.95 23.97 -2.25
N GLY A 61 -9.04 23.32 -1.85
CA GLY A 61 -9.99 22.67 -2.74
C GLY A 61 -9.57 21.32 -3.28
N LEU A 62 -8.45 20.76 -2.82
CA LEU A 62 -8.08 19.37 -3.12
C LEU A 62 -8.49 18.45 -1.97
N GLY A 63 -9.16 17.34 -2.31
CA GLY A 63 -9.43 16.26 -1.38
C GLY A 63 -8.27 15.27 -1.33
N SER A 64 -8.24 14.41 -0.31
CA SER A 64 -7.26 13.35 -0.10
C SER A 64 -5.81 13.80 0.12
N GLY A 65 -5.15 13.15 1.03
CA GLY A 65 -3.73 13.34 1.30
C GLY A 65 -2.77 12.52 0.44
N TRP A 66 -3.25 11.83 -0.59
CA TRP A 66 -2.38 11.08 -1.50
C TRP A 66 -1.70 12.03 -2.46
N GLY A 67 -0.45 11.82 -2.74
CA GLY A 67 0.34 12.75 -3.56
C GLY A 67 1.53 12.12 -4.27
N ALA A 68 1.63 10.79 -4.32
CA ALA A 68 2.78 10.12 -4.93
C ALA A 68 2.93 10.37 -6.44
N LEU A 69 1.88 10.86 -7.12
CA LEU A 69 1.94 11.28 -8.53
C LEU A 69 2.19 12.80 -8.67
N SER A 70 2.43 13.51 -7.58
CA SER A 70 2.80 14.92 -7.57
C SER A 70 4.31 15.07 -7.67
N GLU A 71 4.77 16.18 -8.25
CA GLU A 71 6.19 16.52 -8.32
C GLU A 71 6.76 16.85 -6.93
N TYR A 72 5.95 17.49 -6.08
CA TYR A 72 6.25 17.77 -4.69
C TYR A 72 5.09 17.39 -3.78
N ALA A 73 5.40 17.02 -2.55
CA ALA A 73 4.44 16.70 -1.51
C ALA A 73 4.95 17.15 -0.15
N VAL A 74 4.07 17.22 0.84
CA VAL A 74 4.42 17.58 2.21
C VAL A 74 4.53 16.31 3.05
N VAL A 75 5.59 16.21 3.85
CA VAL A 75 5.79 15.14 4.83
C VAL A 75 5.62 15.72 6.24
N CYS A 76 4.83 15.05 7.06
CA CYS A 76 4.59 15.43 8.45
C CYS A 76 5.62 14.76 9.37
N ASP A 77 6.37 15.56 10.13
CA ASP A 77 7.28 15.05 11.14
C ASP A 77 6.51 14.75 12.45
N PRO A 78 6.41 13.48 12.90
CA PRO A 78 5.71 13.15 14.15
C PRO A 78 6.39 13.72 15.40
N LYS A 79 7.65 14.14 15.30
CA LYS A 79 8.43 14.73 16.41
C LYS A 79 8.33 16.26 16.46
N ALA A 80 7.69 16.88 15.47
CA ALA A 80 7.44 18.32 15.48
C ALA A 80 6.38 18.68 16.55
N PRO A 81 6.38 19.93 17.04
CA PRO A 81 5.39 20.39 18.02
C PRO A 81 4.03 20.66 17.36
N TRP A 82 3.20 19.65 17.26
CA TRP A 82 1.85 19.74 16.70
C TRP A 82 0.84 20.19 17.75
N PRO A 83 0.05 21.25 17.52
CA PRO A 83 -1.08 21.56 18.36
C PRO A 83 -2.11 20.44 18.33
N GLY A 84 -2.34 19.77 19.46
CA GLY A 84 -3.28 18.64 19.52
C GLY A 84 -2.69 17.27 19.19
N GLY A 85 -1.39 17.17 18.94
CA GLY A 85 -0.70 15.93 18.57
C GLY A 85 -0.43 15.82 17.07
N ALA A 86 0.53 14.99 16.69
CA ALA A 86 0.86 14.76 15.29
C ALA A 86 -0.31 14.07 14.56
N PRO A 87 -0.57 14.41 13.29
CA PRO A 87 -1.60 13.75 12.50
C PRO A 87 -1.24 12.28 12.25
N ASP A 88 -2.26 11.43 12.11
CA ASP A 88 -2.05 9.98 11.93
C ASP A 88 -1.15 9.64 10.73
N CYS A 89 -1.24 10.41 9.65
CA CYS A 89 -0.38 10.24 8.47
C CYS A 89 1.10 10.35 8.79
N ALA A 90 1.50 11.19 9.76
CA ALA A 90 2.89 11.37 10.17
C ALA A 90 3.53 10.06 10.67
N PHE A 91 2.75 9.14 11.23
CA PHE A 91 3.23 7.84 11.68
C PHE A 91 3.32 6.80 10.56
N ALA A 92 2.64 7.04 9.45
CA ALA A 92 2.73 6.21 8.25
C ALA A 92 3.92 6.60 7.37
N GLN A 93 4.35 7.86 7.42
CA GLN A 93 5.48 8.41 6.68
C GLN A 93 6.78 8.06 7.42
N THR A 94 7.59 7.20 6.81
CA THR A 94 8.79 6.64 7.46
C THR A 94 10.02 6.99 6.66
N VAL A 95 11.07 7.46 7.32
CA VAL A 95 12.40 7.61 6.72
C VAL A 95 12.93 6.22 6.37
N LEU A 96 13.40 6.06 5.15
CA LEU A 96 13.96 4.83 4.63
C LEU A 96 15.47 4.77 4.91
N ASP A 97 16.00 3.58 5.00
CA ASP A 97 17.43 3.35 5.06
C ASP A 97 18.08 3.78 3.74
N ASP A 98 19.29 4.34 3.80
CA ASP A 98 19.98 4.93 2.65
C ASP A 98 20.32 3.91 1.56
N ASP A 99 20.48 2.64 1.91
CA ASP A 99 20.79 1.51 1.02
C ASP A 99 19.59 0.95 0.27
N LEU A 100 18.35 1.37 0.63
CA LEU A 100 17.17 0.95 -0.09
C LEU A 100 17.03 1.68 -1.43
N ASP A 101 16.80 0.90 -2.49
CA ASP A 101 16.39 1.46 -3.77
C ASP A 101 15.01 2.11 -3.64
N PRO A 102 14.86 3.40 -4.01
CA PRO A 102 13.59 4.11 -3.83
C PRO A 102 12.45 3.54 -4.70
N VAL A 103 12.76 2.92 -5.83
CA VAL A 103 11.75 2.28 -6.69
C VAL A 103 11.20 1.03 -6.02
N ASP A 104 12.08 0.18 -5.49
CA ASP A 104 11.69 -1.01 -4.75
C ASP A 104 10.93 -0.64 -3.46
N ALA A 105 11.36 0.43 -2.80
CA ALA A 105 10.76 0.92 -1.57
C ALA A 105 9.30 1.40 -1.74
N THR A 106 8.86 1.74 -2.94
CA THR A 106 7.44 2.08 -3.18
C THR A 106 6.49 0.94 -2.80
N MET A 107 6.95 -0.32 -2.90
CA MET A 107 6.18 -1.49 -2.52
C MET A 107 5.97 -1.65 -1.01
N ILE A 108 6.71 -0.93 -0.18
CA ILE A 108 6.60 -1.02 1.29
C ILE A 108 5.18 -0.67 1.76
N VAL A 109 4.49 0.26 1.08
CA VAL A 109 3.09 0.59 1.41
C VAL A 109 2.22 -0.67 1.30
N THR A 110 2.23 -1.32 0.14
CA THR A 110 1.50 -2.58 -0.07
C THR A 110 1.95 -3.68 0.90
N PHE A 111 3.24 -3.80 1.18
CA PHE A 111 3.76 -4.81 2.11
C PHE A 111 3.25 -4.60 3.55
N ARG A 112 3.22 -3.35 4.02
CA ARG A 112 2.67 -3.01 5.34
C ARG A 112 1.19 -3.31 5.45
N GLU A 113 0.40 -2.94 4.43
CA GLU A 113 -1.03 -3.21 4.37
C GLU A 113 -1.31 -4.73 4.40
N VAL A 114 -0.64 -5.49 3.56
CA VAL A 114 -0.81 -6.95 3.49
C VAL A 114 -0.42 -7.61 4.81
N LEU A 115 0.73 -7.25 5.39
CA LEU A 115 1.18 -7.83 6.66
C LEU A 115 0.23 -7.47 7.81
N SER A 116 -0.28 -6.24 7.83
CA SER A 116 -1.28 -5.80 8.79
C SER A 116 -2.56 -6.62 8.67
N ASN A 117 -3.04 -6.85 7.45
CA ASN A 117 -4.24 -7.64 7.19
C ASN A 117 -4.05 -9.12 7.58
N ILE A 118 -2.92 -9.74 7.26
CA ILE A 118 -2.62 -11.11 7.67
C ILE A 118 -2.70 -11.24 9.21
N ARG A 119 -2.14 -10.27 9.93
CA ARG A 119 -2.21 -10.22 11.39
C ARG A 119 -3.62 -9.96 11.90
N TYR A 120 -4.35 -9.06 11.28
CA TYR A 120 -5.72 -8.73 11.65
C TYR A 120 -6.67 -9.93 11.50
N PHE A 121 -6.54 -10.68 10.42
CA PHE A 121 -7.30 -11.92 10.22
C PHE A 121 -6.82 -13.08 11.10
N GLY A 122 -5.68 -12.94 11.75
CA GLY A 122 -5.12 -13.96 12.64
C GLY A 122 -4.68 -15.23 11.91
N ILE A 123 -4.26 -15.10 10.64
CA ILE A 123 -3.85 -16.25 9.82
C ILE A 123 -2.66 -16.97 10.47
N GLN A 124 -2.78 -18.28 10.59
CA GLN A 124 -1.81 -19.15 11.26
C GLN A 124 -1.17 -20.16 10.25
N PRO A 125 0.00 -20.72 10.57
CA PRO A 125 0.69 -21.69 9.68
C PRO A 125 -0.12 -22.94 9.28
N GLN A 126 -1.09 -23.33 10.11
CA GLN A 126 -1.95 -24.49 9.88
C GLN A 126 -3.22 -24.19 9.07
N ASP A 127 -3.45 -22.95 8.72
CA ASP A 127 -4.63 -22.55 7.96
C ASP A 127 -4.46 -22.91 6.47
N SER A 128 -5.60 -23.22 5.84
CA SER A 128 -5.72 -23.26 4.39
C SER A 128 -6.27 -21.94 3.89
N VAL A 129 -5.58 -21.29 2.98
CA VAL A 129 -5.93 -19.94 2.54
C VAL A 129 -6.11 -19.89 1.02
N VAL A 130 -7.22 -19.31 0.59
CA VAL A 130 -7.49 -19.05 -0.82
C VAL A 130 -7.31 -17.58 -1.13
N VAL A 131 -6.47 -17.26 -2.12
CA VAL A 131 -6.22 -15.91 -2.60
C VAL A 131 -6.86 -15.74 -3.98
N PHE A 132 -7.82 -14.83 -4.08
CA PHE A 132 -8.45 -14.46 -5.34
C PHE A 132 -7.76 -13.26 -5.98
N GLY A 133 -7.22 -13.47 -7.17
CA GLY A 133 -6.45 -12.47 -7.93
C GLY A 133 -4.95 -12.52 -7.63
N CYS A 134 -4.17 -12.84 -8.65
CA CYS A 134 -2.69 -12.94 -8.59
C CYS A 134 -2.02 -11.69 -9.16
N GLY A 135 -2.58 -10.52 -8.88
CA GLY A 135 -1.93 -9.22 -9.09
C GLY A 135 -0.89 -8.92 -7.99
N PRO A 136 -0.25 -7.75 -7.99
CA PRO A 136 0.81 -7.40 -7.02
C PRO A 136 0.41 -7.65 -5.56
N VAL A 137 -0.79 -7.24 -5.15
CA VAL A 137 -1.30 -7.45 -3.80
C VAL A 137 -1.49 -8.94 -3.49
N GLY A 138 -2.13 -9.71 -4.39
CA GLY A 138 -2.34 -11.15 -4.20
C GLY A 138 -1.02 -11.92 -4.12
N LEU A 139 -0.06 -11.59 -4.98
CA LEU A 139 1.29 -12.17 -4.93
C LEU A 139 2.01 -11.84 -3.61
N THR A 140 1.81 -10.62 -3.09
CA THR A 140 2.37 -10.24 -1.78
C THR A 140 1.75 -11.05 -0.64
N TYR A 141 0.43 -11.28 -0.66
CA TYR A 141 -0.24 -12.17 0.30
C TYR A 141 0.34 -13.57 0.27
N LEU A 142 0.44 -14.18 -0.92
CA LEU A 142 1.01 -15.52 -1.08
C LEU A 142 2.44 -15.59 -0.54
N LYS A 143 3.28 -14.62 -0.92
CA LYS A 143 4.68 -14.58 -0.47
C LYS A 143 4.79 -14.46 1.04
N PHE A 144 4.04 -13.52 1.66
CA PHE A 144 4.14 -13.30 3.10
C PHE A 144 3.58 -14.47 3.90
N MET A 145 2.45 -15.03 3.49
CA MET A 145 1.90 -16.22 4.15
C MET A 145 2.84 -17.43 4.03
N SER A 146 3.45 -17.62 2.88
CA SER A 146 4.48 -18.66 2.68
C SER A 146 5.68 -18.44 3.62
N LEU A 147 6.17 -17.21 3.75
CA LEU A 147 7.26 -16.86 4.69
C LEU A 147 6.87 -17.05 6.15
N LEU A 148 5.59 -16.87 6.50
CA LEU A 148 5.04 -17.11 7.82
C LEU A 148 4.76 -18.59 8.11
N GLY A 149 4.99 -19.47 7.13
CA GLY A 149 4.90 -20.91 7.30
C GLY A 149 3.56 -21.53 6.95
N VAL A 150 2.62 -20.77 6.37
CA VAL A 150 1.37 -21.31 5.83
C VAL A 150 1.71 -22.23 4.65
N LYS A 151 1.25 -23.47 4.71
CA LYS A 151 1.63 -24.51 3.75
C LYS A 151 0.55 -24.81 2.72
N ASP A 152 -0.66 -24.44 2.99
CA ASP A 152 -1.78 -24.69 2.10
C ASP A 152 -2.30 -23.35 1.55
N LEU A 153 -1.73 -22.95 0.41
CA LEU A 153 -1.99 -21.68 -0.25
C LEU A 153 -2.56 -21.92 -1.65
N VAL A 154 -3.84 -21.65 -1.80
CA VAL A 154 -4.55 -21.76 -3.08
C VAL A 154 -4.57 -20.39 -3.77
N ALA A 155 -4.08 -20.31 -4.98
CA ALA A 155 -4.15 -19.12 -5.82
C ALA A 155 -5.21 -19.27 -6.91
N CYS A 156 -6.14 -18.33 -6.98
CA CYS A 156 -7.18 -18.27 -8.01
C CYS A 156 -6.99 -17.06 -8.90
N ASP A 157 -6.92 -17.25 -10.21
CA ASP A 157 -6.92 -16.17 -11.20
C ASP A 157 -7.58 -16.67 -12.51
N ILE A 158 -7.86 -15.74 -13.39
CA ILE A 158 -8.40 -16.06 -14.73
C ILE A 158 -7.32 -16.16 -15.80
N LEU A 159 -6.09 -15.75 -15.49
CA LEU A 159 -4.95 -15.68 -16.39
C LEU A 159 -3.91 -16.75 -16.02
N PRO A 160 -3.63 -17.72 -16.90
CA PRO A 160 -2.66 -18.77 -16.62
C PRO A 160 -1.26 -18.27 -16.27
N GLU A 161 -0.81 -17.19 -16.91
CA GLU A 161 0.50 -16.59 -16.63
C GLU A 161 0.58 -15.99 -15.22
N LYS A 162 -0.54 -15.52 -14.67
CA LYS A 162 -0.62 -15.03 -13.27
C LYS A 162 -0.58 -16.17 -12.27
N LEU A 163 -1.22 -17.27 -12.59
CA LEU A 163 -1.17 -18.47 -11.77
C LEU A 163 0.25 -19.06 -11.73
N GLU A 164 0.97 -19.07 -12.84
CA GLU A 164 2.36 -19.52 -12.84
C GLU A 164 3.28 -18.60 -12.03
N GLN A 165 3.04 -17.28 -12.08
CA GLN A 165 3.72 -16.35 -11.18
C GLN A 165 3.41 -16.68 -9.71
N ALA A 166 2.14 -16.94 -9.37
CA ALA A 166 1.72 -17.25 -8.00
C ALA A 166 2.46 -18.46 -7.41
N ARG A 167 2.78 -19.46 -8.23
CA ARG A 167 3.60 -20.62 -7.83
C ARG A 167 4.95 -20.18 -7.28
N ASN A 168 5.63 -19.24 -7.94
CA ASN A 168 6.93 -18.72 -7.51
C ASN A 168 6.84 -17.87 -6.22
N TYR A 169 5.62 -17.44 -5.87
CA TYR A 169 5.34 -16.66 -4.66
C TYR A 169 4.78 -17.50 -3.50
N GLY A 170 4.76 -18.84 -3.67
CA GLY A 170 4.43 -19.76 -2.59
C GLY A 170 3.06 -20.42 -2.68
N ALA A 171 2.31 -20.20 -3.76
CA ALA A 171 1.06 -20.94 -3.98
C ALA A 171 1.36 -22.44 -4.17
N THR A 172 0.63 -23.29 -3.44
CA THR A 172 0.72 -24.73 -3.51
C THR A 172 -0.29 -25.34 -4.48
N HIS A 173 -1.43 -24.66 -4.65
CA HIS A 173 -2.49 -25.05 -5.57
C HIS A 173 -2.89 -23.84 -6.44
N LEU A 174 -3.20 -24.12 -7.70
CA LEU A 174 -3.57 -23.11 -8.69
C LEU A 174 -4.92 -23.44 -9.30
N ILE A 175 -5.81 -22.48 -9.31
CA ILE A 175 -7.17 -22.65 -9.85
C ILE A 175 -7.42 -21.56 -10.90
N ASN A 176 -7.68 -21.98 -12.14
CA ASN A 176 -8.18 -21.09 -13.18
C ASN A 176 -9.71 -20.97 -13.08
N SER A 177 -10.18 -19.88 -12.50
CA SER A 177 -11.61 -19.65 -12.26
C SER A 177 -12.45 -19.43 -13.53
N LYS A 178 -11.84 -19.40 -14.72
CA LYS A 178 -12.55 -19.50 -16.00
C LYS A 178 -12.87 -20.92 -16.43
N GLU A 179 -12.12 -21.90 -15.93
CA GLU A 179 -12.14 -23.27 -16.41
C GLU A 179 -12.88 -24.22 -15.46
N CYS A 180 -13.06 -23.82 -14.18
CA CYS A 180 -13.72 -24.64 -13.18
C CYS A 180 -14.49 -23.81 -12.16
N ASP A 181 -15.40 -24.48 -11.43
CA ASP A 181 -16.04 -23.88 -10.24
C ASP A 181 -15.08 -23.96 -9.06
N VAL A 182 -14.56 -22.82 -8.63
CA VAL A 182 -13.62 -22.72 -7.51
C VAL A 182 -14.16 -23.39 -6.25
N ARG A 183 -15.46 -23.35 -6.00
CA ARG A 183 -16.09 -23.96 -4.80
C ARG A 183 -16.03 -25.48 -4.80
N ALA A 184 -15.90 -26.08 -5.97
CA ALA A 184 -15.79 -27.53 -6.10
C ALA A 184 -14.33 -28.01 -5.99
N GLU A 185 -13.37 -27.08 -6.14
CA GLU A 185 -11.91 -27.37 -6.12
C GLU A 185 -11.28 -27.08 -4.75
N VAL A 186 -11.98 -26.36 -3.85
CA VAL A 186 -11.55 -25.97 -2.49
C VAL A 186 -12.43 -26.71 -1.43
#